data_7086b68e9c5214ea42dd9b8742d498eb
#
_entry.id   7086b68e9c5214ea42dd9b8742d498eb
#
_cell.length_a   1.000
_cell.length_b   1.000
_cell.length_c   1.000
_cell.angle_alpha   90.00
_cell.angle_beta   90.00
_cell.angle_gamma   90.00
#
_symmetry.space_group_name_H-M   'P 1'
#
loop_
_entity.id
_entity.type
_entity.pdbx_description
1 polymer ?
#
loop_
_entity_poly.entity_id
_entity_poly.type
_entity_poly.pdbx_seq_one_letter_code
_entity_poly.pdbx_strand_id
1 'polypeptide(L)'
;MKGNVLMPQLRPLDPSFPIQRQLAIEAAPVVLANVFTLDKADEPAFLEVWRDDAEFMKQQPGFISTQLHRAIGESATYLNYAVWESTAAFRAAFAHPEFVAKLSAYPSSTVASPHLFQKVAIKGVCVA
;
A
#
# COMPACT_ATOMS: atom_id res chain seq x y z
N MET A 1 -19.74 18.35 -2.13
CA MET A 1 -19.34 17.88 -2.28
C MET A 1 -18.49 17.37 -2.34
N LYS A 2 -18.31 17.33 -2.03
CA LYS A 2 -17.60 16.83 -2.10
C LYS A 2 -17.04 16.04 -2.46
N GLY A 3 -16.73 15.69 -2.54
CA GLY A 3 -16.37 15.06 -2.92
C GLY A 3 -15.91 14.28 -2.95
N ASN A 4 -16.03 14.21 -3.04
CA ASN A 4 -15.45 13.37 -3.08
C ASN A 4 -14.59 12.33 -2.95
N VAL A 5 -14.99 12.19 -2.75
CA VAL A 5 -13.90 11.30 -2.46
C VAL A 5 -13.91 10.11 -3.38
N LEU A 6 -12.84 9.90 -4.08
CA LEU A 6 -12.80 8.93 -5.15
C LEU A 6 -11.78 7.85 -4.94
N MET A 7 -11.01 7.88 -3.87
CA MET A 7 -9.97 6.90 -3.61
C MET A 7 -10.30 6.12 -2.36
N PRO A 8 -9.61 5.01 -2.08
CA PRO A 8 -9.84 4.29 -0.83
C PRO A 8 -9.68 5.24 0.34
N GLN A 9 -10.53 5.07 1.33
CA GLN A 9 -10.39 5.83 2.56
C GLN A 9 -9.09 5.42 3.25
N LEU A 10 -8.34 6.39 3.75
CA LEU A 10 -7.09 6.09 4.45
C LEU A 10 -7.33 6.08 5.96
N ARG A 11 -6.77 5.06 6.61
CA ARG A 11 -6.79 4.97 8.07
C ARG A 11 -5.36 4.72 8.53
N PRO A 12 -4.65 5.73 9.05
CA PRO A 12 -3.25 5.56 9.44
C PRO A 12 -3.10 4.50 10.53
N LEU A 13 -2.06 3.67 10.43
CA LEU A 13 -1.71 2.77 11.52
C LEU A 13 -1.25 3.58 12.73
N ASP A 14 -0.53 4.66 12.49
CA ASP A 14 -0.08 5.58 13.51
C ASP A 14 -0.64 6.95 13.16
N PRO A 15 -1.71 7.40 13.84
CA PRO A 15 -2.32 8.69 13.50
C PRO A 15 -1.37 9.88 13.63
N SER A 16 -0.34 9.78 14.46
CA SER A 16 0.61 10.87 14.62
C SER A 16 1.69 10.84 13.54
N PHE A 17 1.75 9.79 12.73
CA PHE A 17 2.76 9.68 11.69
C PHE A 17 2.20 9.03 10.43
N PRO A 18 1.26 9.73 9.75
CA PRO A 18 0.60 9.18 8.56
C PRO A 18 1.56 9.07 7.38
N ILE A 19 1.11 8.41 6.31
CA ILE A 19 1.97 8.11 5.17
C ILE A 19 2.61 9.39 4.58
N GLN A 20 1.91 10.51 4.57
CA GLN A 20 2.43 11.75 4.02
C GLN A 20 3.70 12.20 4.75
N ARG A 21 3.77 11.97 6.05
CA ARG A 21 4.97 12.31 6.82
C ARG A 21 6.09 11.32 6.57
N GLN A 22 5.75 10.06 6.36
CA GLN A 22 6.73 9.00 6.11
C GLN A 22 7.44 9.22 4.79
N LEU A 23 6.71 9.71 3.79
CA LEU A 23 7.27 9.93 2.46
C LEU A 23 8.38 10.97 2.45
N ALA A 24 8.48 11.79 3.47
CA ALA A 24 9.53 12.81 3.58
C ALA A 24 10.83 12.27 4.17
N ILE A 25 10.85 11.01 4.62
CA ILE A 25 12.02 10.44 5.29
C ILE A 25 12.81 9.61 4.29
N GLU A 26 14.10 9.92 4.15
CA GLU A 26 14.97 9.17 3.25
C GLU A 26 15.37 7.86 3.91
N ALA A 27 15.09 6.76 3.24
CA ALA A 27 15.44 5.44 3.72
C ALA A 27 15.59 4.50 2.54
N ALA A 28 16.42 3.46 2.69
CA ALA A 28 16.69 2.50 1.61
C ALA A 28 17.27 1.23 2.19
N PRO A 29 16.73 0.06 1.87
CA PRO A 29 15.45 -0.14 1.21
C PRO A 29 14.29 0.12 2.17
N VAL A 30 13.06 0.15 1.63
CA VAL A 30 11.88 0.29 2.47
C VAL A 30 10.87 -0.80 2.13
N VAL A 31 10.09 -1.18 3.12
CA VAL A 31 8.99 -2.11 2.97
C VAL A 31 7.69 -1.33 3.13
N LEU A 32 6.81 -1.48 2.16
CA LEU A 32 5.45 -0.96 2.29
C LEU A 32 4.58 -2.11 2.81
N ALA A 33 3.96 -1.91 3.96
CA ALA A 33 2.92 -2.80 4.42
C ALA A 33 1.62 -2.01 4.36
N ASN A 34 0.72 -2.42 3.46
CA ASN A 34 -0.55 -1.73 3.28
C ASN A 34 -1.67 -2.70 3.60
N VAL A 35 -2.41 -2.42 4.66
CA VAL A 35 -3.52 -3.27 5.07
C VAL A 35 -4.81 -2.67 4.51
N PHE A 36 -5.57 -3.53 3.81
CA PHE A 36 -6.86 -3.15 3.25
C PHE A 36 -7.97 -3.89 3.99
N THR A 37 -9.03 -3.19 4.34
CA THR A 37 -10.26 -3.81 4.78
C THR A 37 -11.39 -3.37 3.87
N LEU A 38 -12.34 -4.27 3.62
CA LEU A 38 -13.44 -3.99 2.70
C LEU A 38 -14.60 -4.94 2.98
N ASP A 39 -15.74 -4.67 2.35
CA ASP A 39 -16.88 -5.57 2.44
C ASP A 39 -16.61 -6.84 1.64
N LYS A 40 -17.04 -7.98 2.14
CA LYS A 40 -16.82 -9.27 1.47
C LYS A 40 -17.36 -9.28 0.04
N ALA A 41 -18.50 -8.67 -0.18
CA ALA A 41 -19.09 -8.65 -1.51
C ALA A 41 -18.20 -7.92 -2.53
N ASP A 42 -17.31 -7.06 -2.06
CA ASP A 42 -16.44 -6.26 -2.94
C ASP A 42 -15.11 -6.92 -3.22
N GLU A 43 -14.83 -8.10 -2.67
CA GLU A 43 -13.53 -8.73 -2.85
C GLU A 43 -13.16 -8.97 -4.32
N PRO A 44 -14.04 -9.50 -5.18
CA PRO A 44 -13.65 -9.70 -6.58
C PRO A 44 -13.28 -8.41 -7.28
N ALA A 45 -14.03 -7.33 -7.06
CA ALA A 45 -13.73 -6.03 -7.67
C ALA A 45 -12.43 -5.46 -7.13
N PHE A 46 -12.19 -5.62 -5.82
CA PHE A 46 -10.94 -5.16 -5.21
C PHE A 46 -9.74 -5.86 -5.86
N LEU A 47 -9.81 -7.16 -6.05
CA LEU A 47 -8.69 -7.92 -6.59
C LEU A 47 -8.36 -7.49 -8.03
N GLU A 48 -9.39 -7.16 -8.82
CA GLU A 48 -9.18 -6.67 -10.17
C GLU A 48 -8.43 -5.33 -10.16
N VAL A 49 -8.87 -4.41 -9.32
CA VAL A 49 -8.24 -3.09 -9.24
C VAL A 49 -6.82 -3.20 -8.70
N TRP A 50 -6.62 -4.00 -7.65
CA TRP A 50 -5.30 -4.17 -7.08
C TRP A 50 -4.33 -4.78 -8.10
N ARG A 51 -4.82 -5.72 -8.91
CA ARG A 51 -4.00 -6.31 -9.94
C ARG A 51 -3.51 -5.25 -10.93
N ASP A 52 -4.42 -4.36 -11.36
CA ASP A 52 -4.04 -3.30 -12.31
C ASP A 52 -3.02 -2.35 -11.68
N ASP A 53 -3.21 -2.01 -10.41
CA ASP A 53 -2.26 -1.17 -9.70
C ASP A 53 -0.90 -1.84 -9.60
N ALA A 54 -0.88 -3.12 -9.27
CA ALA A 54 0.37 -3.85 -9.13
C ALA A 54 1.12 -3.96 -10.45
N GLU A 55 0.40 -4.16 -11.55
CA GLU A 55 1.02 -4.20 -12.87
C GLU A 55 1.69 -2.87 -13.20
N PHE A 56 1.05 -1.76 -12.84
CA PHE A 56 1.65 -0.45 -13.03
C PHE A 56 2.89 -0.29 -12.15
N MET A 57 2.78 -0.65 -10.87
CA MET A 57 3.87 -0.46 -9.92
C MET A 57 5.11 -1.28 -10.30
N LYS A 58 4.91 -2.46 -10.85
CA LYS A 58 6.02 -3.31 -11.29
C LYS A 58 6.89 -2.64 -12.35
N GLN A 59 6.35 -1.68 -13.09
CA GLN A 59 7.07 -0.99 -14.15
C GLN A 59 7.85 0.21 -13.64
N GLN A 60 7.70 0.58 -12.36
CA GLN A 60 8.27 1.82 -11.85
C GLN A 60 9.70 1.61 -11.39
N PRO A 61 10.58 2.64 -11.61
CA PRO A 61 11.96 2.55 -11.15
C PRO A 61 12.02 2.33 -9.65
N GLY A 62 12.86 1.39 -9.23
CA GLY A 62 13.06 1.10 -7.82
C GLY A 62 12.10 0.11 -7.21
N PHE A 63 11.15 -0.38 -7.98
CA PHE A 63 10.28 -1.47 -7.51
C PHE A 63 11.10 -2.76 -7.41
N ILE A 64 10.96 -3.48 -6.28
CA ILE A 64 11.66 -4.75 -6.10
C ILE A 64 10.67 -5.91 -6.12
N SER A 65 9.63 -5.88 -5.28
CA SER A 65 8.68 -6.99 -5.23
C SER A 65 7.39 -6.57 -4.54
N THR A 66 6.32 -7.32 -4.80
CA THR A 66 5.07 -7.17 -4.09
C THR A 66 4.41 -8.53 -3.94
N GLN A 67 3.73 -8.72 -2.82
CA GLN A 67 2.95 -9.93 -2.56
C GLN A 67 1.69 -9.52 -1.82
N LEU A 68 0.56 -9.96 -2.35
CA LEU A 68 -0.72 -9.73 -1.69
C LEU A 68 -1.09 -10.94 -0.86
N HIS A 69 -1.46 -10.68 0.38
CA HIS A 69 -1.90 -11.71 1.33
C HIS A 69 -3.35 -11.45 1.67
N ARG A 70 -4.11 -12.51 1.84
CA ARG A 70 -5.48 -12.40 2.33
C ARG A 70 -5.57 -12.99 3.72
N ALA A 71 -6.33 -12.35 4.59
CA ALA A 71 -6.59 -12.88 5.91
C ALA A 71 -7.25 -14.26 5.80
N ILE A 72 -7.02 -15.10 6.78
CA ILE A 72 -7.60 -16.42 6.80
C ILE A 72 -9.09 -16.32 7.17
N GLY A 73 -9.85 -17.36 6.78
CA GLY A 73 -11.26 -17.45 7.14
C GLY A 73 -12.12 -16.42 6.42
N GLU A 74 -13.09 -15.89 7.15
CA GLU A 74 -14.11 -15.02 6.58
C GLU A 74 -13.75 -13.54 6.59
N SER A 75 -12.52 -13.19 6.91
CA SER A 75 -12.11 -11.80 7.00
C SER A 75 -11.70 -11.25 5.63
N ALA A 76 -12.42 -10.23 5.17
CA ALA A 76 -12.09 -9.55 3.91
C ALA A 76 -11.01 -8.51 4.16
N THR A 77 -9.86 -8.96 4.62
CA THR A 77 -8.70 -8.12 4.96
C THR A 77 -7.51 -8.61 4.15
N TYR A 78 -6.79 -7.66 3.58
CA TYR A 78 -5.64 -7.97 2.72
C TYR A 78 -4.43 -7.20 3.19
N LEU A 79 -3.26 -7.80 2.99
CA LEU A 79 -1.97 -7.15 3.27
C LEU A 79 -1.15 -7.18 2.00
N ASN A 80 -0.80 -6.00 1.50
CA ASN A 80 0.19 -5.88 0.43
C ASN A 80 1.55 -5.65 1.09
N TYR A 81 2.46 -6.59 0.87
CA TYR A 81 3.83 -6.49 1.37
C TYR A 81 4.72 -6.22 0.16
N ALA A 82 5.22 -5.01 0.05
CA ALA A 82 6.00 -4.60 -1.11
C ALA A 82 7.36 -4.08 -0.68
N VAL A 83 8.38 -4.35 -1.50
CA VAL A 83 9.73 -3.89 -1.21
C VAL A 83 10.15 -2.93 -2.31
N TRP A 84 10.70 -1.79 -1.91
CA TRP A 84 11.18 -0.74 -2.81
C TRP A 84 12.63 -0.40 -2.47
N GLU A 85 13.39 0.02 -3.48
CA GLU A 85 14.79 0.39 -3.28
C GLU A 85 14.96 1.52 -2.29
N SER A 86 14.00 2.45 -2.25
CA SER A 86 14.12 3.64 -1.40
C SER A 86 12.75 4.29 -1.21
N THR A 87 12.67 5.15 -0.20
CA THR A 87 11.50 5.99 -0.03
C THR A 87 11.26 6.85 -1.27
N ALA A 88 12.32 7.39 -1.85
CA ALA A 88 12.19 8.26 -3.03
C ALA A 88 11.54 7.52 -4.20
N ALA A 89 11.93 6.26 -4.43
CA ALA A 89 11.35 5.47 -5.51
C ALA A 89 9.86 5.22 -5.27
N PHE A 90 9.52 4.83 -4.05
CA PHE A 90 8.11 4.61 -3.72
C PHE A 90 7.31 5.90 -3.83
N ARG A 91 7.84 7.00 -3.32
CA ARG A 91 7.17 8.31 -3.37
C ARG A 91 6.83 8.70 -4.81
N ALA A 92 7.80 8.52 -5.72
CA ALA A 92 7.59 8.88 -7.12
C ALA A 92 6.47 8.05 -7.75
N ALA A 93 6.44 6.75 -7.47
CA ALA A 93 5.40 5.88 -8.00
C ALA A 93 4.04 6.18 -7.38
N PHE A 94 4.02 6.43 -6.09
CA PHE A 94 2.79 6.70 -5.34
C PHE A 94 2.14 8.01 -5.78
N ALA A 95 2.95 8.98 -6.23
CA ALA A 95 2.46 10.27 -6.70
C ALA A 95 2.24 10.32 -8.22
N HIS A 96 2.54 9.24 -8.92
CA HIS A 96 2.43 9.22 -10.38
C HIS A 96 0.97 9.41 -10.79
N PRO A 97 0.70 10.31 -11.74
CA PRO A 97 -0.70 10.58 -12.15
C PRO A 97 -1.46 9.34 -12.60
N GLU A 98 -0.79 8.40 -13.27
CA GLU A 98 -1.44 7.19 -13.73
C GLU A 98 -1.88 6.31 -12.57
N PHE A 99 -1.07 6.23 -11.52
CA PHE A 99 -1.47 5.50 -10.32
C PHE A 99 -2.62 6.20 -9.62
N VAL A 100 -2.50 7.51 -9.43
CA VAL A 100 -3.54 8.29 -8.75
C VAL A 100 -4.89 8.13 -9.45
N ALA A 101 -4.87 8.10 -10.78
CA ALA A 101 -6.10 7.94 -11.56
C ALA A 101 -6.76 6.58 -11.33
N LYS A 102 -5.98 5.55 -10.99
CA LYS A 102 -6.53 4.21 -10.76
C LYS A 102 -7.20 4.07 -9.41
N LEU A 103 -6.90 4.97 -8.47
CA LEU A 103 -7.40 4.84 -7.10
C LEU A 103 -8.92 4.92 -7.03
N SER A 104 -9.54 5.68 -7.91
CA SER A 104 -10.99 5.85 -7.89
C SER A 104 -11.75 4.58 -8.28
N ALA A 105 -11.06 3.59 -8.83
CA ALA A 105 -11.70 2.33 -9.23
C ALA A 105 -11.92 1.38 -8.06
N TYR A 106 -11.29 1.62 -6.91
CA TYR A 106 -11.48 0.75 -5.75
C TYR A 106 -12.91 0.83 -5.24
N PRO A 107 -13.47 -0.30 -4.77
CA PRO A 107 -14.79 -0.28 -4.15
C PRO A 107 -14.86 0.74 -3.01
N SER A 108 -16.01 1.36 -2.83
CA SER A 108 -16.16 2.43 -1.83
C SER A 108 -15.98 1.93 -0.40
N SER A 109 -16.15 0.63 -0.15
CA SER A 109 -15.93 0.07 1.19
C SER A 109 -14.46 -0.10 1.53
N THR A 110 -13.55 0.09 0.57
CA THR A 110 -12.12 -0.15 0.77
C THR A 110 -11.52 0.91 1.69
N VAL A 111 -10.83 0.43 2.74
CA VAL A 111 -10.06 1.28 3.62
C VAL A 111 -8.61 0.80 3.55
N ALA A 112 -7.68 1.72 3.30
CA ALA A 112 -6.27 1.38 3.16
C ALA A 112 -5.46 2.00 4.29
N SER A 113 -4.48 1.25 4.78
CA SER A 113 -3.60 1.70 5.87
C SER A 113 -2.14 1.49 5.46
N PRO A 114 -1.63 2.34 4.54
CA PRO A 114 -0.24 2.18 4.08
C PRO A 114 0.74 2.70 5.12
N HIS A 115 1.84 1.96 5.30
CA HIS A 115 2.88 2.35 6.24
C HIS A 115 4.21 1.82 5.75
N LEU A 116 5.28 2.63 5.89
CA LEU A 116 6.62 2.24 5.47
C LEU A 116 7.41 1.72 6.67
N PHE A 117 8.22 0.70 6.42
CA PHE A 117 9.00 0.03 7.45
C PHE A 117 10.42 -0.23 6.96
N GLN A 118 11.32 -0.39 7.91
CA GLN A 118 12.65 -0.93 7.63
C GLN A 118 12.90 -2.09 8.56
N LYS A 119 13.74 -3.03 8.11
CA LYS A 119 14.12 -4.16 8.95
C LYS A 119 14.90 -3.68 10.16
N VAL A 120 14.75 -4.41 11.26
CA VAL A 120 15.55 -4.19 12.46
C VAL A 120 16.34 -5.46 12.73
N ALA A 121 17.65 -5.31 12.89
CA ALA A 121 18.50 -6.47 13.22
C ALA A 121 18.43 -6.73 14.72
N ILE A 122 18.09 -7.96 15.08
CA ILE A 122 18.10 -8.40 16.48
C ILE A 122 18.98 -9.63 16.55
N LYS A 123 20.07 -9.51 17.30
CA LYS A 123 21.11 -10.54 17.36
C LYS A 123 20.52 -11.89 17.74
N GLY A 124 20.83 -12.89 16.92
CA GLY A 124 20.38 -14.25 17.16
C GLY A 124 18.93 -14.52 16.79
N VAL A 125 18.21 -13.49 16.27
CA VAL A 125 16.79 -13.63 15.94
C VAL A 125 16.53 -13.27 14.48
N CYS A 126 16.89 -12.04 14.07
CA CYS A 126 16.66 -11.63 12.69
C CYS A 126 17.71 -10.61 12.26
N VAL A 127 17.85 -10.47 10.94
CA VAL A 127 18.85 -9.58 10.35
C VAL A 127 18.15 -8.46 9.56
N ALA A 128 18.86 -7.34 9.43
CA ALA A 128 18.35 -6.22 8.65
C ALA A 128 18.66 -6.38 7.17
#